data_5fc0c52db128925209bdb83839ae1d0d
#
_entry.id   5fc0c52db128925209bdb83839ae1d0d
#
_cell.length_a   1.000
_cell.length_b   1.000
_cell.length_c   1.000
_cell.angle_alpha   90.00
_cell.angle_beta   90.00
_cell.angle_gamma   90.00
#
_symmetry.space_group_name_H-M   'P 1'
#
loop_
_entity.id
_entity.type
_entity.pdbx_description
1 polymer ?
#
loop_
_entity_poly.entity_id
_entity_poly.type
_entity_poly.pdbx_seq_one_letter_code
_entity_poly.pdbx_strand_id
1 'polypeptide(L)'
;MIRNDIRNIAIIAHVDHGKTTLVDAMLKQSGVFRANERVEERVMDSNALERERGITILSKNTAVMHNGVKINILDTPGHADFGGEVERVLTMVDGVLLLVDAYEGPMPQTKYVLRKALEQHLKPIVVINKIDRPDQRVDEVIDEVLDLFIELDADEDQLEFPVVLASARNGIAKLSMDEESNSLEPLFKVILENIPAPDVDVEAPLQMLVNTLDYDDYVGRIVVGRVVRGTIHNGENITLMDEAGNRNGKIGRLYTYQGLKRVEVPEVEAGDIVALIGLQDANIGDTIADSENPEALKGIKIDEPTLSMIFYVNNSPFAGREGEFVTSRHLRDRLFKEVKTNVSMRVTETESPDAYEVAGRGELHLSILIETMRREGFELQVGKPKVIMHRDANGKLMEPMEALTIDVPQDFMGAVMEGLGLRKAELQNMTEMAGYLRMEFKIPARGLIGFRNQFLTDTKGNGIMNHVFAGYEEYKGEIPGRTRGSLVAFETGETTSYGIGNAQERGTMFVVPAEKIYEGQLVGENSREDDMDVNPCKKKHVSNMRASGSDDAIRLIPPQTFSLEQALEHINDDELVEVTPKSIRMRKKVLDRLERGKLRGRMKNVQA
;
A
#
# COMPACT_ATOMS: atom_id res chain seq x y z
N MET A 1 -36.60 -5.47 -9.17
CA MET A 1 -36.75 -4.42 -10.25
C MET A 1 -35.38 -4.14 -10.82
N ILE A 2 -35.24 -4.20 -12.15
CA ILE A 2 -33.95 -3.93 -12.80
C ILE A 2 -33.73 -2.43 -12.98
N ARG A 3 -32.66 -1.86 -12.39
CA ARG A 3 -32.28 -0.44 -12.44
C ARG A 3 -31.44 -0.15 -13.69
N ASN A 4 -32.13 -0.02 -14.86
CA ASN A 4 -31.43 0.25 -16.12
C ASN A 4 -30.74 1.62 -16.18
N ASP A 5 -31.05 2.51 -15.25
CA ASP A 5 -30.54 3.87 -15.09
C ASP A 5 -29.17 3.92 -14.33
N ILE A 6 -28.68 2.79 -13.81
CA ILE A 6 -27.44 2.72 -13.03
C ILE A 6 -26.54 1.58 -13.52
N ARG A 7 -25.20 1.80 -13.47
CA ARG A 7 -24.16 0.78 -13.57
C ARG A 7 -23.12 1.05 -12.49
N ASN A 8 -22.65 -0.01 -11.82
CA ASN A 8 -21.60 0.08 -10.80
C ASN A 8 -20.38 -0.71 -11.27
N ILE A 9 -19.26 -0.04 -11.48
CA ILE A 9 -18.04 -0.65 -11.97
C ILE A 9 -16.85 -0.32 -11.08
N ALA A 10 -15.90 -1.26 -10.95
CA ALA A 10 -14.58 -1.01 -10.37
C ALA A 10 -13.53 -1.05 -11.48
N ILE A 11 -12.47 -0.24 -11.34
CA ILE A 11 -11.34 -0.27 -12.28
C ILE A 11 -10.16 -0.94 -11.61
N ILE A 12 -9.70 -2.04 -12.20
CA ILE A 12 -8.56 -2.85 -11.80
C ILE A 12 -7.42 -2.58 -12.77
N ALA A 13 -6.26 -2.20 -12.28
CA ALA A 13 -5.08 -1.99 -13.10
C ALA A 13 -3.80 -2.18 -12.30
N HIS A 14 -2.73 -2.58 -12.98
CA HIS A 14 -1.38 -2.47 -12.43
C HIS A 14 -0.96 -0.99 -12.36
N VAL A 15 0.04 -0.71 -11.52
CA VAL A 15 0.70 0.61 -11.45
C VAL A 15 1.18 0.99 -12.86
N ASP A 16 1.00 2.25 -13.23
CA ASP A 16 1.38 2.82 -14.54
C ASP A 16 0.63 2.29 -15.78
N HIS A 17 -0.33 1.34 -15.68
CA HIS A 17 -1.17 0.93 -16.81
C HIS A 17 -2.15 2.01 -17.28
N GLY A 18 -2.24 3.15 -16.56
CA GLY A 18 -2.99 4.33 -16.97
C GLY A 18 -4.41 4.44 -16.40
N LYS A 19 -4.67 3.81 -15.25
CA LYS A 19 -5.96 3.83 -14.55
C LYS A 19 -6.48 5.24 -14.31
N THR A 20 -5.71 6.08 -13.61
CA THR A 20 -6.08 7.48 -13.32
C THR A 20 -6.30 8.29 -14.60
N THR A 21 -5.47 8.07 -15.62
CA THR A 21 -5.60 8.74 -16.92
C THR A 21 -6.91 8.36 -17.64
N LEU A 22 -7.32 7.08 -17.56
CA LEU A 22 -8.57 6.61 -18.15
C LEU A 22 -9.77 7.23 -17.43
N VAL A 23 -9.80 7.23 -16.11
CA VAL A 23 -10.88 7.85 -15.32
C VAL A 23 -10.97 9.35 -15.58
N ASP A 24 -9.85 10.05 -15.65
CA ASP A 24 -9.81 11.48 -16.01
C ASP A 24 -10.39 11.73 -17.41
N ALA A 25 -10.08 10.86 -18.37
CA ALA A 25 -10.63 10.97 -19.73
C ALA A 25 -12.16 10.69 -19.77
N MET A 26 -12.63 9.69 -19.01
CA MET A 26 -14.05 9.41 -18.85
C MET A 26 -14.80 10.59 -18.22
N LEU A 27 -14.27 11.18 -17.15
CA LEU A 27 -14.83 12.36 -16.50
C LEU A 27 -14.90 13.58 -17.44
N LYS A 28 -13.85 13.81 -18.23
CA LYS A 28 -13.80 14.92 -19.19
C LYS A 28 -14.86 14.78 -20.29
N GLN A 29 -15.03 13.56 -20.82
CA GLN A 29 -15.97 13.31 -21.92
C GLN A 29 -17.43 13.17 -21.46
N SER A 30 -17.68 12.86 -20.19
CA SER A 30 -19.05 12.83 -19.63
C SER A 30 -19.65 14.22 -19.32
N GLY A 31 -18.92 15.31 -19.58
CA GLY A 31 -19.39 16.68 -19.36
C GLY A 31 -19.47 17.12 -17.89
N VAL A 32 -18.84 16.39 -16.98
CA VAL A 32 -18.79 16.72 -15.54
C VAL A 32 -18.05 18.04 -15.28
N PHE A 33 -17.07 18.36 -16.11
CA PHE A 33 -16.31 19.62 -16.01
C PHE A 33 -16.87 20.69 -16.95
N ARG A 34 -16.90 21.95 -16.50
CA ARG A 34 -17.26 23.07 -17.35
C ARG A 34 -16.17 23.32 -18.42
N ALA A 35 -16.55 23.73 -19.62
CA ALA A 35 -15.66 23.92 -20.76
C ALA A 35 -14.43 24.81 -20.50
N ASN A 36 -14.46 25.66 -19.44
CA ASN A 36 -13.38 26.58 -19.05
C ASN A 36 -12.72 26.21 -17.71
N GLU A 37 -13.05 25.08 -17.12
CA GLU A 37 -12.48 24.62 -15.85
C GLU A 37 -11.08 24.03 -16.14
N ARG A 38 -10.03 24.62 -15.58
CA ARG A 38 -8.69 24.04 -15.62
C ARG A 38 -8.66 22.84 -14.67
N VAL A 39 -8.75 21.65 -15.24
CA VAL A 39 -8.64 20.39 -14.51
C VAL A 39 -7.15 20.08 -14.38
N GLU A 40 -6.67 19.96 -13.16
CA GLU A 40 -5.33 19.40 -12.91
C GLU A 40 -5.29 17.97 -13.44
N GLU A 41 -4.18 17.54 -13.97
CA GLU A 41 -3.95 16.13 -14.32
C GLU A 41 -3.96 15.28 -13.04
N ARG A 42 -4.49 14.06 -13.14
CA ARG A 42 -4.66 13.12 -12.00
C ARG A 42 -5.62 13.63 -10.93
N VAL A 43 -6.80 14.04 -11.35
CA VAL A 43 -7.86 14.57 -10.47
C VAL A 43 -8.26 13.56 -9.37
N MET A 44 -8.17 12.26 -9.64
CA MET A 44 -8.44 11.20 -8.67
C MET A 44 -7.33 11.06 -7.63
N ASP A 45 -6.07 11.36 -7.93
CA ASP A 45 -4.95 11.27 -6.99
C ASP A 45 -4.86 12.53 -6.12
N SER A 46 -5.79 12.69 -5.18
CA SER A 46 -5.86 13.86 -4.31
C SER A 46 -4.76 13.89 -3.23
N ASN A 47 -4.19 12.74 -2.88
CA ASN A 47 -3.13 12.61 -1.88
C ASN A 47 -1.74 12.86 -2.51
N ALA A 48 -0.92 13.69 -1.85
CA ALA A 48 0.45 13.96 -2.30
C ALA A 48 1.31 12.69 -2.42
N LEU A 49 1.11 11.71 -1.51
CA LEU A 49 1.80 10.41 -1.55
C LEU A 49 1.39 9.55 -2.74
N GLU A 50 0.11 9.55 -3.12
CA GLU A 50 -0.36 8.84 -4.31
C GLU A 50 0.29 9.40 -5.57
N ARG A 51 0.36 10.75 -5.67
CA ARG A 51 1.00 11.44 -6.82
C ARG A 51 2.50 11.16 -6.92
N GLU A 52 3.21 11.17 -5.79
CA GLU A 52 4.67 10.93 -5.75
C GLU A 52 5.02 9.47 -6.07
N ARG A 53 4.22 8.53 -5.57
CA ARG A 53 4.46 7.10 -5.73
C ARG A 53 3.83 6.51 -6.97
N GLY A 54 2.90 7.23 -7.61
CA GLY A 54 2.15 6.76 -8.78
C GLY A 54 1.16 5.64 -8.48
N ILE A 55 0.81 5.41 -7.20
CA ILE A 55 -0.09 4.33 -6.78
C ILE A 55 -1.36 4.89 -6.15
N THR A 56 -2.49 4.21 -6.34
CA THR A 56 -3.72 4.46 -5.57
C THR A 56 -3.59 3.79 -4.20
N ILE A 57 -3.76 4.55 -3.13
CA ILE A 57 -3.69 4.09 -1.74
C ILE A 57 -5.09 3.85 -1.19
N LEU A 58 -5.99 4.82 -1.42
CA LEU A 58 -7.38 4.78 -0.97
C LEU A 58 -8.32 4.69 -2.16
N SER A 59 -9.33 3.83 -2.03
CA SER A 59 -10.41 3.75 -3.00
C SER A 59 -11.20 5.06 -3.04
N LYS A 60 -11.59 5.47 -4.24
CA LYS A 60 -12.38 6.69 -4.48
C LYS A 60 -13.58 6.37 -5.32
N ASN A 61 -14.69 7.03 -4.99
CA ASN A 61 -15.93 6.92 -5.72
C ASN A 61 -16.12 8.14 -6.59
N THR A 62 -16.47 7.92 -7.85
CA THR A 62 -16.92 8.95 -8.77
C THR A 62 -18.11 8.44 -9.58
N ALA A 63 -18.86 9.33 -10.21
CA ALA A 63 -19.95 8.94 -11.08
C ALA A 63 -19.99 9.83 -12.32
N VAL A 64 -20.25 9.22 -13.46
CA VAL A 64 -20.44 9.90 -14.74
C VAL A 64 -21.84 9.63 -15.28
N MET A 65 -22.38 10.59 -16.01
CA MET A 65 -23.67 10.41 -16.71
C MET A 65 -23.39 10.18 -18.19
N HIS A 66 -23.89 9.07 -18.72
CA HIS A 66 -23.80 8.78 -20.14
C HIS A 66 -25.15 8.28 -20.68
N ASN A 67 -25.72 8.96 -21.69
CA ASN A 67 -27.00 8.63 -22.29
C ASN A 67 -28.16 8.44 -21.29
N GLY A 68 -28.17 9.22 -20.21
CA GLY A 68 -29.19 9.12 -19.15
C GLY A 68 -28.92 8.03 -18.10
N VAL A 69 -27.88 7.24 -18.26
CA VAL A 69 -27.44 6.22 -17.28
C VAL A 69 -26.32 6.76 -16.41
N LYS A 70 -26.46 6.58 -15.10
CA LYS A 70 -25.43 6.88 -14.11
C LYS A 70 -24.46 5.70 -14.02
N ILE A 71 -23.19 5.96 -14.28
CA ILE A 71 -22.13 4.97 -14.13
C ILE A 71 -21.30 5.36 -12.91
N ASN A 72 -21.45 4.62 -11.82
CA ASN A 72 -20.60 4.74 -10.65
C ASN A 72 -19.26 4.03 -10.95
N ILE A 73 -18.16 4.73 -10.74
CA ILE A 73 -16.81 4.26 -11.00
C ILE A 73 -16.05 4.26 -9.66
N LEU A 74 -15.63 3.08 -9.23
CA LEU A 74 -14.86 2.88 -8.02
C LEU A 74 -13.41 2.64 -8.40
N ASP A 75 -12.54 3.52 -7.95
CA ASP A 75 -11.10 3.35 -8.13
C ASP A 75 -10.55 2.40 -7.08
N THR A 76 -9.83 1.35 -7.50
CA THR A 76 -9.29 0.34 -6.60
C THR A 76 -7.77 0.47 -6.46
N PRO A 77 -7.22 0.30 -5.24
CA PRO A 77 -5.78 0.13 -5.09
C PRO A 77 -5.28 -1.07 -5.90
N GLY A 78 -4.13 -0.90 -6.57
CA GLY A 78 -3.52 -1.98 -7.35
C GLY A 78 -2.58 -2.88 -6.53
N HIS A 79 -2.16 -2.47 -5.34
CA HIS A 79 -1.18 -3.18 -4.54
C HIS A 79 -1.83 -4.14 -3.53
N ALA A 80 -1.27 -5.36 -3.39
CA ALA A 80 -1.81 -6.41 -2.51
C ALA A 80 -1.89 -6.00 -1.03
N ASP A 81 -1.02 -5.09 -0.56
CA ASP A 81 -1.04 -4.57 0.82
C ASP A 81 -2.34 -3.85 1.16
N PHE A 82 -3.10 -3.40 0.15
CA PHE A 82 -4.42 -2.77 0.28
C PHE A 82 -5.57 -3.73 -0.07
N GLY A 83 -5.35 -5.02 -0.05
CA GLY A 83 -6.34 -6.02 -0.44
C GLY A 83 -7.68 -5.92 0.32
N GLY A 84 -7.68 -5.51 1.58
CA GLY A 84 -8.91 -5.25 2.33
C GLY A 84 -9.75 -4.08 1.77
N GLU A 85 -9.11 -3.06 1.18
CA GLU A 85 -9.80 -2.00 0.44
C GLU A 85 -10.44 -2.57 -0.84
N VAL A 86 -9.68 -3.38 -1.57
CA VAL A 86 -10.14 -4.01 -2.80
C VAL A 86 -11.38 -4.87 -2.56
N GLU A 87 -11.32 -5.79 -1.57
CA GLU A 87 -12.45 -6.67 -1.24
C GLU A 87 -13.72 -5.90 -0.93
N ARG A 88 -13.62 -4.79 -0.19
CA ARG A 88 -14.76 -3.93 0.16
C ARG A 88 -15.35 -3.21 -1.05
N VAL A 89 -14.49 -2.70 -1.94
CA VAL A 89 -14.93 -2.01 -3.15
C VAL A 89 -15.67 -2.97 -4.08
N LEU A 90 -15.13 -4.19 -4.25
CA LEU A 90 -15.72 -5.18 -5.14
C LEU A 90 -17.13 -5.62 -4.71
N THR A 91 -17.49 -5.55 -3.43
CA THR A 91 -18.86 -5.84 -2.97
C THR A 91 -19.88 -4.76 -3.36
N MET A 92 -19.46 -3.59 -3.81
CA MET A 92 -20.34 -2.49 -4.23
C MET A 92 -20.64 -2.46 -5.73
N VAL A 93 -19.96 -3.30 -6.53
CA VAL A 93 -20.02 -3.22 -8.00
C VAL A 93 -20.64 -4.46 -8.62
N ASP A 94 -21.06 -4.31 -9.88
CA ASP A 94 -21.68 -5.38 -10.69
C ASP A 94 -20.72 -5.89 -11.77
N GLY A 95 -19.63 -5.18 -12.02
CA GLY A 95 -18.60 -5.57 -12.97
C GLY A 95 -17.30 -4.81 -12.79
N VAL A 96 -16.27 -5.24 -13.52
CA VAL A 96 -14.92 -4.70 -13.43
C VAL A 96 -14.34 -4.36 -14.79
N LEU A 97 -13.62 -3.24 -14.87
CA LEU A 97 -12.76 -2.91 -16.01
C LEU A 97 -11.34 -3.34 -15.67
N LEU A 98 -10.84 -4.37 -16.34
CA LEU A 98 -9.45 -4.82 -16.24
C LEU A 98 -8.61 -4.03 -17.25
N LEU A 99 -7.81 -3.08 -16.76
CA LEU A 99 -6.95 -2.26 -17.59
C LEU A 99 -5.55 -2.88 -17.70
N VAL A 100 -5.13 -3.19 -18.92
CA VAL A 100 -3.84 -3.82 -19.22
C VAL A 100 -3.06 -2.96 -20.21
N ASP A 101 -1.76 -2.79 -20.01
CA ASP A 101 -0.87 -2.10 -20.94
C ASP A 101 -0.65 -2.96 -22.20
N ALA A 102 -0.78 -2.36 -23.40
CA ALA A 102 -0.64 -3.04 -24.69
C ALA A 102 0.76 -3.62 -24.97
N TYR A 103 1.76 -3.24 -24.18
CA TYR A 103 3.14 -3.75 -24.29
C TYR A 103 3.50 -4.68 -23.13
N GLU A 104 3.23 -4.27 -21.88
CA GLU A 104 3.63 -5.01 -20.68
C GLU A 104 2.78 -6.28 -20.45
N GLY A 105 1.50 -6.25 -20.86
CA GLY A 105 0.57 -7.34 -20.61
C GLY A 105 0.06 -7.41 -19.17
N PRO A 106 -0.58 -8.52 -18.77
CA PRO A 106 -1.10 -8.68 -17.41
C PRO A 106 0.04 -8.89 -16.41
N MET A 107 0.04 -8.06 -15.35
CA MET A 107 1.07 -8.06 -14.32
C MET A 107 0.60 -8.80 -13.04
N PRO A 108 1.53 -9.40 -12.25
CA PRO A 108 1.17 -10.24 -11.10
C PRO A 108 0.27 -9.58 -10.04
N GLN A 109 0.39 -8.28 -9.80
CA GLN A 109 -0.46 -7.57 -8.84
C GLN A 109 -1.93 -7.55 -9.28
N THR A 110 -2.18 -7.45 -10.59
CA THR A 110 -3.52 -7.49 -11.17
C THR A 110 -4.20 -8.83 -10.91
N LYS A 111 -3.44 -9.92 -10.86
CA LYS A 111 -3.88 -11.30 -10.63
C LYS A 111 -4.66 -11.45 -9.31
N TYR A 112 -4.17 -10.83 -8.21
CA TYR A 112 -4.88 -10.88 -6.92
C TYR A 112 -6.24 -10.20 -7.00
N VAL A 113 -6.30 -8.97 -7.51
CA VAL A 113 -7.56 -8.19 -7.58
C VAL A 113 -8.55 -8.85 -8.53
N LEU A 114 -8.06 -9.34 -9.68
CA LEU A 114 -8.88 -10.06 -10.65
C LEU A 114 -9.45 -11.35 -10.04
N ARG A 115 -8.64 -12.17 -9.34
CA ARG A 115 -9.12 -13.36 -8.65
C ARG A 115 -10.29 -13.04 -7.71
N LYS A 116 -10.15 -11.97 -6.90
CA LYS A 116 -11.21 -11.55 -5.98
C LYS A 116 -12.48 -11.10 -6.70
N ALA A 117 -12.34 -10.48 -7.86
CA ALA A 117 -13.47 -10.09 -8.71
C ALA A 117 -14.18 -11.33 -9.30
N LEU A 118 -13.41 -12.31 -9.81
CA LEU A 118 -13.94 -13.55 -10.38
C LEU A 118 -14.61 -14.42 -9.31
N GLU A 119 -14.04 -14.53 -8.10
CA GLU A 119 -14.66 -15.23 -6.94
C GLU A 119 -16.03 -14.65 -6.56
N GLN A 120 -16.28 -13.36 -6.83
CA GLN A 120 -17.56 -12.68 -6.61
C GLN A 120 -18.47 -12.69 -7.84
N HIS A 121 -18.12 -13.45 -8.89
CA HIS A 121 -18.87 -13.54 -10.15
C HIS A 121 -19.13 -12.19 -10.83
N LEU A 122 -18.22 -11.21 -10.68
CA LEU A 122 -18.34 -9.93 -11.34
C LEU A 122 -18.04 -10.08 -12.84
N LYS A 123 -18.80 -9.35 -13.67
CA LYS A 123 -18.59 -9.35 -15.14
C LYS A 123 -17.33 -8.53 -15.50
N PRO A 124 -16.31 -9.14 -16.13
CA PRO A 124 -15.11 -8.44 -16.55
C PRO A 124 -15.28 -7.81 -17.94
N ILE A 125 -14.69 -6.62 -18.13
CA ILE A 125 -14.40 -6.01 -19.43
C ILE A 125 -12.90 -5.77 -19.46
N VAL A 126 -12.22 -6.25 -20.49
CA VAL A 126 -10.78 -6.05 -20.67
C VAL A 126 -10.53 -4.80 -21.49
N VAL A 127 -9.72 -3.88 -20.99
CA VAL A 127 -9.33 -2.65 -21.68
C VAL A 127 -7.83 -2.67 -21.92
N ILE A 128 -7.43 -2.89 -23.16
CA ILE A 128 -6.02 -2.84 -23.57
C ILE A 128 -5.66 -1.38 -23.84
N ASN A 129 -4.87 -0.80 -22.95
CA ASN A 129 -4.51 0.62 -22.99
C ASN A 129 -3.13 0.88 -23.58
N LYS A 130 -2.87 2.13 -23.95
CA LYS A 130 -1.64 2.60 -24.57
C LYS A 130 -1.39 2.01 -25.96
N ILE A 131 -2.45 1.77 -26.73
CA ILE A 131 -2.35 1.28 -28.12
C ILE A 131 -1.66 2.26 -29.07
N ASP A 132 -1.42 3.49 -28.63
CA ASP A 132 -0.65 4.52 -29.34
C ASP A 132 0.86 4.32 -29.25
N ARG A 133 1.35 3.36 -28.47
CA ARG A 133 2.78 3.02 -28.39
C ARG A 133 3.22 2.28 -29.68
N PRO A 134 4.43 2.58 -30.20
CA PRO A 134 4.93 1.95 -31.41
C PRO A 134 5.32 0.47 -31.20
N ASP A 135 5.56 0.07 -29.95
CA ASP A 135 5.98 -1.27 -29.51
C ASP A 135 4.83 -2.12 -28.95
N GLN A 136 3.57 -1.68 -29.18
CA GLN A 136 2.39 -2.42 -28.74
C GLN A 136 2.28 -3.81 -29.39
N ARG A 137 1.75 -4.80 -28.65
CA ARG A 137 1.56 -6.19 -29.04
C ARG A 137 0.16 -6.68 -28.63
N VAL A 138 -0.87 -5.98 -29.10
CA VAL A 138 -2.27 -6.14 -28.65
C VAL A 138 -2.76 -7.57 -28.70
N ASP A 139 -2.55 -8.28 -29.81
CA ASP A 139 -3.06 -9.66 -30.00
C ASP A 139 -2.42 -10.62 -28.98
N GLU A 140 -1.10 -10.52 -28.77
CA GLU A 140 -0.39 -11.33 -27.77
C GLU A 140 -0.87 -11.03 -26.35
N VAL A 141 -1.12 -9.76 -26.03
CA VAL A 141 -1.61 -9.35 -24.70
C VAL A 141 -3.03 -9.87 -24.45
N ILE A 142 -3.89 -9.94 -25.47
CA ILE A 142 -5.22 -10.54 -25.34
C ILE A 142 -5.11 -12.02 -25.00
N ASP A 143 -4.23 -12.76 -25.67
CA ASP A 143 -3.97 -14.18 -25.40
C ASP A 143 -3.42 -14.37 -23.97
N GLU A 144 -2.46 -13.53 -23.53
CA GLU A 144 -1.93 -13.56 -22.16
C GLU A 144 -3.01 -13.27 -21.10
N VAL A 145 -3.96 -12.39 -21.40
CA VAL A 145 -5.10 -12.12 -20.51
C VAL A 145 -6.02 -13.34 -20.46
N LEU A 146 -6.31 -13.98 -21.58
CA LEU A 146 -7.13 -15.19 -21.61
C LEU A 146 -6.48 -16.31 -20.78
N ASP A 147 -5.17 -16.52 -20.95
CA ASP A 147 -4.41 -17.50 -20.16
C ASP A 147 -4.49 -17.19 -18.66
N LEU A 148 -4.42 -15.90 -18.28
CA LEU A 148 -4.59 -15.47 -16.89
C LEU A 148 -5.98 -15.80 -16.34
N PHE A 149 -7.05 -15.60 -17.11
CA PHE A 149 -8.41 -15.95 -16.71
C PHE A 149 -8.56 -17.46 -16.49
N ILE A 150 -8.02 -18.27 -17.40
CA ILE A 150 -7.99 -19.74 -17.29
C ILE A 150 -7.23 -20.17 -16.03
N GLU A 151 -6.06 -19.57 -15.75
CA GLU A 151 -5.27 -19.85 -14.55
C GLU A 151 -6.00 -19.51 -13.25
N LEU A 152 -6.90 -18.53 -13.30
CA LEU A 152 -7.71 -18.09 -12.15
C LEU A 152 -9.04 -18.84 -12.02
N ASP A 153 -9.24 -19.95 -12.77
CA ASP A 153 -10.46 -20.76 -12.76
C ASP A 153 -11.73 -19.94 -13.10
N ALA A 154 -11.63 -18.99 -14.04
CA ALA A 154 -12.77 -18.23 -14.52
C ALA A 154 -13.85 -19.14 -15.12
N ASP A 155 -15.12 -18.84 -14.88
CA ASP A 155 -16.24 -19.57 -15.47
C ASP A 155 -16.44 -19.24 -16.96
N GLU A 156 -17.26 -20.03 -17.69
CA GLU A 156 -17.51 -19.85 -19.12
C GLU A 156 -17.99 -18.44 -19.46
N ASP A 157 -18.88 -17.88 -18.64
CA ASP A 157 -19.41 -16.52 -18.80
C ASP A 157 -18.35 -15.43 -18.59
N GLN A 158 -17.33 -15.70 -17.79
CA GLN A 158 -16.22 -14.78 -17.51
C GLN A 158 -15.11 -14.88 -18.57
N LEU A 159 -14.96 -16.04 -19.21
CA LEU A 159 -14.01 -16.22 -20.33
C LEU A 159 -14.49 -15.53 -21.63
N GLU A 160 -15.81 -15.29 -21.78
CA GLU A 160 -16.38 -14.51 -22.89
C GLU A 160 -16.35 -13.00 -22.61
N PHE A 161 -15.22 -12.48 -22.11
CA PHE A 161 -15.09 -11.06 -21.82
C PHE A 161 -14.97 -10.20 -23.09
N PRO A 162 -15.65 -9.04 -23.15
CA PRO A 162 -15.45 -8.08 -24.23
C PRO A 162 -14.10 -7.36 -24.07
N VAL A 163 -13.46 -7.09 -25.22
CA VAL A 163 -12.19 -6.36 -25.29
C VAL A 163 -12.41 -4.99 -25.91
N VAL A 164 -11.85 -3.97 -25.26
CA VAL A 164 -11.82 -2.59 -25.74
C VAL A 164 -10.37 -2.13 -25.85
N LEU A 165 -10.01 -1.56 -26.98
CA LEU A 165 -8.68 -1.02 -27.24
C LEU A 165 -8.70 0.49 -26.95
N ALA A 166 -7.81 0.97 -26.10
CA ALA A 166 -7.83 2.35 -25.64
C ALA A 166 -6.48 3.07 -25.68
N SER A 167 -6.50 4.35 -25.92
CA SER A 167 -5.44 5.27 -25.56
C SER A 167 -6.03 6.31 -24.60
N ALA A 168 -5.92 6.03 -23.31
CA ALA A 168 -6.45 6.89 -22.25
C ALA A 168 -5.88 8.31 -22.33
N ARG A 169 -4.60 8.45 -22.68
CA ARG A 169 -3.93 9.74 -22.86
C ARG A 169 -4.56 10.58 -23.96
N ASN A 170 -4.94 9.95 -25.06
CA ASN A 170 -5.56 10.62 -26.21
C ASN A 170 -7.10 10.68 -26.06
N GLY A 171 -7.68 10.04 -25.04
CA GLY A 171 -9.12 10.00 -24.79
C GLY A 171 -9.90 9.25 -25.87
N ILE A 172 -9.33 8.17 -26.44
CA ILE A 172 -9.95 7.38 -27.50
C ILE A 172 -10.10 5.92 -27.08
N ALA A 173 -11.18 5.29 -27.56
CA ALA A 173 -11.41 3.86 -27.45
C ALA A 173 -11.96 3.32 -28.78
N LYS A 174 -11.67 2.05 -29.09
CA LYS A 174 -12.14 1.35 -30.30
C LYS A 174 -12.25 -0.15 -30.05
N LEU A 175 -13.01 -0.85 -30.90
CA LEU A 175 -13.21 -2.31 -30.78
C LEU A 175 -12.24 -3.11 -31.66
N SER A 176 -11.64 -2.47 -32.67
CA SER A 176 -10.63 -3.05 -33.54
C SER A 176 -9.53 -2.04 -33.83
N MET A 177 -8.31 -2.52 -34.11
CA MET A 177 -7.20 -1.64 -34.50
C MET A 177 -7.47 -0.88 -35.80
N ASP A 178 -8.28 -1.43 -36.69
CA ASP A 178 -8.62 -0.84 -38.00
C ASP A 178 -9.71 0.25 -37.92
N GLU A 179 -10.39 0.38 -36.78
CA GLU A 179 -11.41 1.40 -36.58
C GLU A 179 -10.79 2.77 -36.28
N GLU A 180 -11.38 3.83 -36.83
CA GLU A 180 -11.08 5.20 -36.41
C GLU A 180 -12.03 5.61 -35.30
N SER A 181 -11.48 6.14 -34.21
CA SER A 181 -12.23 6.69 -33.09
C SER A 181 -11.56 7.96 -32.57
N ASN A 182 -12.39 8.90 -32.09
CA ASN A 182 -11.94 10.16 -31.51
C ASN A 182 -12.50 10.41 -30.10
N SER A 183 -13.12 9.38 -29.50
CA SER A 183 -13.75 9.48 -28.18
C SER A 183 -13.72 8.14 -27.42
N LEU A 184 -14.14 8.15 -26.16
CA LEU A 184 -14.36 6.95 -25.34
C LEU A 184 -15.76 6.34 -25.53
N GLU A 185 -16.56 6.81 -26.49
CA GLU A 185 -17.92 6.30 -26.78
C GLU A 185 -17.98 4.77 -26.91
N PRO A 186 -17.04 4.09 -27.63
CA PRO A 186 -17.05 2.64 -27.69
C PRO A 186 -16.92 1.96 -26.31
N LEU A 187 -16.10 2.52 -25.40
CA LEU A 187 -15.96 2.01 -24.04
C LEU A 187 -17.26 2.16 -23.24
N PHE A 188 -17.89 3.33 -23.28
CA PHE A 188 -19.18 3.56 -22.60
C PHE A 188 -20.26 2.61 -23.11
N LYS A 189 -20.32 2.40 -24.42
CA LYS A 189 -21.27 1.47 -25.05
C LYS A 189 -21.05 0.04 -24.54
N VAL A 190 -19.82 -0.45 -24.54
CA VAL A 190 -19.47 -1.80 -24.04
C VAL A 190 -19.83 -1.95 -22.55
N ILE A 191 -19.60 -0.92 -21.73
CA ILE A 191 -20.00 -0.92 -20.31
C ILE A 191 -21.51 -1.08 -20.18
N LEU A 192 -22.31 -0.30 -20.92
CA LEU A 192 -23.77 -0.35 -20.83
C LEU A 192 -24.37 -1.65 -21.33
N GLU A 193 -23.75 -2.29 -22.33
CA GLU A 193 -24.21 -3.54 -22.94
C GLU A 193 -23.83 -4.78 -22.12
N ASN A 194 -22.67 -4.78 -21.43
CA ASN A 194 -22.12 -5.99 -20.81
C ASN A 194 -22.18 -5.99 -19.29
N ILE A 195 -22.12 -4.82 -18.62
CA ILE A 195 -22.28 -4.79 -17.17
C ILE A 195 -23.75 -4.88 -16.80
N PRO A 196 -24.17 -5.84 -15.97
CA PRO A 196 -25.55 -5.97 -15.59
C PRO A 196 -26.06 -4.75 -14.83
N ALA A 197 -27.30 -4.38 -15.09
CA ALA A 197 -28.01 -3.40 -14.27
C ALA A 197 -28.35 -4.02 -12.90
N PRO A 198 -28.27 -3.27 -11.80
CA PRO A 198 -28.66 -3.79 -10.48
C PRO A 198 -30.10 -4.33 -10.48
N ASP A 199 -30.26 -5.59 -10.05
CA ASP A 199 -31.60 -6.17 -9.78
C ASP A 199 -31.89 -6.06 -8.29
N VAL A 200 -32.80 -5.17 -7.93
CA VAL A 200 -33.03 -4.75 -6.54
C VAL A 200 -34.53 -4.72 -6.21
N ASP A 201 -34.85 -4.83 -4.93
CA ASP A 201 -36.19 -4.63 -4.41
C ASP A 201 -36.26 -3.28 -3.66
N VAL A 202 -36.88 -2.29 -4.30
CA VAL A 202 -37.00 -0.92 -3.76
C VAL A 202 -38.13 -0.79 -2.73
N GLU A 203 -39.11 -1.72 -2.73
CA GLU A 203 -40.26 -1.73 -1.80
C GLU A 203 -39.92 -2.51 -0.50
N ALA A 204 -38.82 -3.24 -0.48
CA ALA A 204 -38.40 -3.98 0.71
C ALA A 204 -37.86 -3.05 1.83
N PRO A 205 -37.81 -3.51 3.08
CA PRO A 205 -37.17 -2.78 4.16
C PRO A 205 -35.71 -2.44 3.82
N LEU A 206 -35.24 -1.25 4.21
CA LEU A 206 -33.91 -0.75 3.93
C LEU A 206 -32.80 -1.70 4.39
N GLN A 207 -31.85 -1.96 3.52
CA GLN A 207 -30.56 -2.58 3.83
C GLN A 207 -29.42 -1.91 3.06
N MET A 208 -28.37 -1.55 3.77
CA MET A 208 -27.13 -1.03 3.22
C MET A 208 -25.96 -1.56 4.03
N LEU A 209 -24.89 -2.02 3.38
CA LEU A 209 -23.65 -2.41 4.03
C LEU A 209 -22.70 -1.21 4.11
N VAL A 210 -22.06 -1.02 5.27
CA VAL A 210 -20.99 -0.03 5.43
C VAL A 210 -19.70 -0.59 4.84
N ASN A 211 -19.32 -0.10 3.65
CA ASN A 211 -18.14 -0.59 2.93
C ASN A 211 -16.89 0.24 3.22
N THR A 212 -17.04 1.57 3.29
CA THR A 212 -15.92 2.48 3.48
C THR A 212 -16.29 3.58 4.46
N LEU A 213 -15.32 4.01 5.25
CA LEU A 213 -15.43 5.17 6.12
C LEU A 213 -14.47 6.25 5.64
N ASP A 214 -14.97 7.47 5.61
CA ASP A 214 -14.17 8.67 5.38
C ASP A 214 -14.38 9.63 6.57
N TYR A 215 -13.54 10.63 6.69
CA TYR A 215 -13.61 11.59 7.78
C TYR A 215 -13.36 13.01 7.26
N ASP A 216 -14.22 13.90 7.66
CA ASP A 216 -14.08 15.33 7.38
C ASP A 216 -14.10 16.09 8.71
N ASP A 217 -13.21 17.07 8.88
CA ASP A 217 -13.04 17.78 10.16
C ASP A 217 -14.28 18.61 10.56
N TYR A 218 -15.17 18.94 9.60
CA TYR A 218 -16.37 19.75 9.85
C TYR A 218 -17.62 18.90 10.07
N VAL A 219 -17.77 17.81 9.33
CA VAL A 219 -18.98 16.96 9.36
C VAL A 219 -18.77 15.65 10.11
N GLY A 220 -17.53 15.34 10.48
CA GLY A 220 -17.15 14.12 11.17
C GLY A 220 -17.09 12.91 10.27
N ARG A 221 -17.55 11.75 10.77
CA ARG A 221 -17.51 10.48 10.07
C ARG A 221 -18.50 10.46 8.90
N ILE A 222 -18.05 9.98 7.76
CA ILE A 222 -18.82 9.78 6.54
C ILE A 222 -18.82 8.30 6.23
N VAL A 223 -20.00 7.72 6.16
CA VAL A 223 -20.23 6.30 5.86
C VAL A 223 -20.54 6.15 4.38
N VAL A 224 -19.84 5.28 3.67
CA VAL A 224 -20.06 5.02 2.25
C VAL A 224 -20.41 3.55 2.05
N GLY A 225 -21.41 3.29 1.20
CA GLY A 225 -21.82 1.94 0.84
C GLY A 225 -22.87 1.95 -0.26
N ARG A 226 -23.22 0.73 -0.72
CA ARG A 226 -24.27 0.50 -1.70
C ARG A 226 -25.59 0.19 -0.97
N VAL A 227 -26.67 0.82 -1.37
CA VAL A 227 -28.01 0.45 -0.92
C VAL A 227 -28.40 -0.86 -1.62
N VAL A 228 -28.56 -1.93 -0.84
CA VAL A 228 -28.81 -3.28 -1.36
C VAL A 228 -30.29 -3.48 -1.68
N ARG A 229 -31.16 -3.03 -0.79
CA ARG A 229 -32.63 -3.03 -0.98
C ARG A 229 -33.28 -1.86 -0.27
N GLY A 230 -34.52 -1.57 -0.62
CA GLY A 230 -35.30 -0.48 -0.04
C GLY A 230 -34.90 0.90 -0.57
N THR A 231 -35.35 1.92 0.13
CA THR A 231 -35.04 3.33 -0.15
C THR A 231 -34.54 3.99 1.12
N ILE A 232 -33.49 4.78 1.02
CA ILE A 232 -32.90 5.51 2.14
C ILE A 232 -33.26 7.01 2.04
N HIS A 233 -33.68 7.62 3.15
CA HIS A 233 -34.12 9.01 3.17
C HIS A 233 -33.22 9.88 4.06
N ASN A 234 -33.08 11.14 3.69
CA ASN A 234 -32.41 12.14 4.50
C ASN A 234 -33.16 12.37 5.81
N GLY A 235 -32.46 12.31 6.95
CA GLY A 235 -33.05 12.49 8.27
C GLY A 235 -33.77 11.27 8.85
N GLU A 236 -33.70 10.11 8.21
CA GLU A 236 -34.36 8.86 8.60
C GLU A 236 -33.75 8.25 9.87
N ASN A 237 -34.60 7.61 10.67
CA ASN A 237 -34.15 6.78 11.79
C ASN A 237 -33.87 5.36 11.28
N ILE A 238 -32.73 4.80 11.65
CA ILE A 238 -32.24 3.50 11.20
C ILE A 238 -31.78 2.65 12.37
N THR A 239 -31.66 1.36 12.14
CA THR A 239 -30.93 0.45 13.03
C THR A 239 -29.57 0.13 12.43
N LEU A 240 -28.53 0.39 13.22
CA LEU A 240 -27.16 -0.03 12.91
C LEU A 240 -26.92 -1.38 13.57
N MET A 241 -26.56 -2.39 12.78
CA MET A 241 -26.40 -3.78 13.20
C MET A 241 -24.96 -4.22 13.05
N ASP A 242 -24.37 -4.78 14.09
CA ASP A 242 -23.06 -5.41 14.12
C ASP A 242 -23.10 -6.75 14.89
N GLU A 243 -21.95 -7.40 15.05
CA GLU A 243 -21.85 -8.67 15.81
C GLU A 243 -22.15 -8.49 17.31
N ALA A 244 -21.99 -7.29 17.85
CA ALA A 244 -22.27 -6.97 19.26
C ALA A 244 -23.75 -6.67 19.53
N GLY A 245 -24.55 -6.41 18.48
CA GLY A 245 -25.99 -6.19 18.58
C GLY A 245 -26.51 -5.00 17.75
N ASN A 246 -27.71 -4.58 18.07
CA ASN A 246 -28.42 -3.53 17.34
C ASN A 246 -28.32 -2.20 18.08
N ARG A 247 -28.05 -1.12 17.35
CA ARG A 247 -27.97 0.26 17.83
C ARG A 247 -28.88 1.16 17.01
N ASN A 248 -29.58 2.08 17.65
CA ASN A 248 -30.38 3.06 16.93
C ASN A 248 -29.48 4.18 16.41
N GLY A 249 -29.71 4.58 15.17
CA GLY A 249 -29.01 5.67 14.52
C GLY A 249 -29.98 6.62 13.80
N LYS A 250 -29.50 7.78 13.41
CA LYS A 250 -30.22 8.72 12.57
C LYS A 250 -29.32 9.26 11.48
N ILE A 251 -29.78 9.21 10.24
CA ILE A 251 -29.10 9.81 9.09
C ILE A 251 -29.19 11.32 9.22
N GLY A 252 -28.06 11.97 9.32
CA GLY A 252 -28.01 13.44 9.37
C GLY A 252 -28.17 14.07 8.01
N ARG A 253 -27.38 13.59 7.02
CA ARG A 253 -27.47 13.99 5.61
C ARG A 253 -27.13 12.83 4.70
N LEU A 254 -27.78 12.82 3.54
CA LEU A 254 -27.64 11.82 2.49
C LEU A 254 -27.05 12.45 1.24
N TYR A 255 -26.04 11.81 0.67
CA TYR A 255 -25.35 12.27 -0.54
C TYR A 255 -25.25 11.14 -1.57
N THR A 256 -25.32 11.52 -2.84
CA THR A 256 -24.92 10.71 -3.98
C THR A 256 -23.70 11.32 -4.66
N TYR A 257 -23.07 10.58 -5.58
CA TYR A 257 -21.91 11.06 -6.33
C TYR A 257 -22.32 11.64 -7.68
N GLN A 258 -21.76 12.80 -8.03
CA GLN A 258 -21.84 13.42 -9.35
C GLN A 258 -20.46 13.95 -9.72
N GLY A 259 -19.78 13.31 -10.65
CA GLY A 259 -18.36 13.47 -10.83
C GLY A 259 -17.63 13.12 -9.54
N LEU A 260 -16.71 13.95 -9.13
CA LEU A 260 -15.96 13.82 -7.87
C LEU A 260 -16.68 14.42 -6.65
N LYS A 261 -17.81 15.08 -6.86
CA LYS A 261 -18.52 15.81 -5.80
C LYS A 261 -19.62 14.95 -5.18
N ARG A 262 -19.79 15.10 -3.88
CA ARG A 262 -20.95 14.60 -3.15
C ARG A 262 -22.06 15.63 -3.24
N VAL A 263 -23.23 15.24 -3.75
CA VAL A 263 -24.41 16.09 -3.91
C VAL A 263 -25.49 15.62 -2.94
N GLU A 264 -25.98 16.52 -2.09
CA GLU A 264 -27.04 16.21 -1.14
C GLU A 264 -28.35 15.93 -1.87
N VAL A 265 -29.02 14.84 -1.48
CA VAL A 265 -30.28 14.38 -2.07
C VAL A 265 -31.30 14.05 -0.98
N PRO A 266 -32.60 14.14 -1.25
CA PRO A 266 -33.63 13.82 -0.27
C PRO A 266 -33.74 12.31 -0.01
N GLU A 267 -33.55 11.49 -1.04
CA GLU A 267 -33.71 10.03 -1.01
C GLU A 267 -32.82 9.36 -2.07
N VAL A 268 -32.49 8.09 -1.85
CA VAL A 268 -31.82 7.22 -2.82
C VAL A 268 -32.42 5.82 -2.73
N GLU A 269 -32.77 5.26 -3.86
CA GLU A 269 -33.26 3.89 -3.98
C GLU A 269 -32.11 2.88 -4.09
N ALA A 270 -32.41 1.62 -3.79
CA ALA A 270 -31.50 0.49 -3.92
C ALA A 270 -30.80 0.44 -5.30
N GLY A 271 -29.56 -0.05 -5.30
CA GLY A 271 -28.70 -0.17 -6.47
C GLY A 271 -27.66 0.96 -6.58
N ASP A 272 -27.87 2.11 -5.96
CA ASP A 272 -26.92 3.23 -6.00
C ASP A 272 -25.94 3.23 -4.82
N ILE A 273 -24.84 3.95 -4.98
CA ILE A 273 -23.79 4.15 -3.97
C ILE A 273 -23.99 5.51 -3.32
N VAL A 274 -24.04 5.51 -2.00
CA VAL A 274 -24.34 6.71 -1.19
C VAL A 274 -23.26 7.01 -0.17
N ALA A 275 -23.23 8.27 0.27
CA ALA A 275 -22.43 8.70 1.42
C ALA A 275 -23.38 9.32 2.47
N LEU A 276 -23.23 8.90 3.72
CA LEU A 276 -24.08 9.27 4.84
C LEU A 276 -23.27 10.00 5.93
N ILE A 277 -23.88 10.99 6.55
CA ILE A 277 -23.34 11.71 7.71
C ILE A 277 -24.33 11.56 8.87
N GLY A 278 -23.80 11.57 10.10
CA GLY A 278 -24.60 11.51 11.33
C GLY A 278 -24.44 10.19 12.10
N LEU A 279 -23.80 9.18 11.52
CA LEU A 279 -23.58 7.86 12.12
C LEU A 279 -22.15 7.76 12.69
N GLN A 280 -21.90 8.37 13.85
CA GLN A 280 -20.56 8.47 14.44
C GLN A 280 -20.00 7.11 14.92
N ASP A 281 -20.89 6.18 15.26
CA ASP A 281 -20.55 4.86 15.82
C ASP A 281 -20.55 3.75 14.77
N ALA A 282 -20.84 4.06 13.50
CA ALA A 282 -20.81 3.09 12.42
C ALA A 282 -19.40 2.60 12.14
N ASN A 283 -19.23 1.31 11.95
CA ASN A 283 -17.97 0.67 11.56
C ASN A 283 -18.12 -0.01 10.20
N ILE A 284 -16.99 -0.30 9.56
CA ILE A 284 -16.99 -1.06 8.31
C ILE A 284 -17.48 -2.49 8.59
N GLY A 285 -18.39 -2.97 7.73
CA GLY A 285 -19.06 -4.26 7.91
C GLY A 285 -20.39 -4.19 8.66
N ASP A 286 -20.70 -3.05 9.32
CA ASP A 286 -22.01 -2.86 9.93
C ASP A 286 -23.10 -2.81 8.84
N THR A 287 -24.30 -3.27 9.20
CA THR A 287 -25.48 -3.12 8.34
C THR A 287 -26.32 -1.94 8.83
N ILE A 288 -26.64 -1.02 7.92
CA ILE A 288 -27.67 0.00 8.12
C ILE A 288 -28.99 -0.61 7.63
N ALA A 289 -29.94 -0.76 8.54
CA ALA A 289 -31.19 -1.43 8.27
C ALA A 289 -32.39 -0.54 8.68
N ASP A 290 -33.55 -0.89 8.13
CA ASP A 290 -34.84 -0.34 8.55
C ASP A 290 -35.02 -0.43 10.07
N SER A 291 -35.63 0.59 10.68
CA SER A 291 -35.77 0.65 12.14
C SER A 291 -36.85 -0.28 12.70
N GLU A 292 -37.87 -0.60 11.90
CA GLU A 292 -39.00 -1.47 12.31
C GLU A 292 -38.74 -2.94 12.02
N ASN A 293 -38.06 -3.22 10.87
CA ASN A 293 -37.76 -4.57 10.39
C ASN A 293 -36.25 -4.73 10.11
N PRO A 294 -35.38 -4.64 11.13
CA PRO A 294 -33.96 -4.70 10.93
C PRO A 294 -33.51 -6.13 10.55
N GLU A 295 -32.74 -6.24 9.49
CA GLU A 295 -32.15 -7.50 9.02
C GLU A 295 -30.70 -7.27 8.61
N ALA A 296 -29.79 -8.08 9.19
CA ALA A 296 -28.36 -7.95 8.94
C ALA A 296 -27.94 -8.55 7.61
N LEU A 297 -27.05 -7.87 6.90
CA LEU A 297 -26.31 -8.42 5.77
C LEU A 297 -25.14 -9.28 6.26
N LYS A 298 -24.66 -10.17 5.41
CA LYS A 298 -23.43 -10.91 5.69
C LYS A 298 -22.25 -9.93 5.74
N GLY A 299 -21.58 -9.89 6.87
CA GLY A 299 -20.40 -9.03 7.08
C GLY A 299 -19.29 -9.35 6.08
N ILE A 300 -18.46 -8.34 5.80
CA ILE A 300 -17.29 -8.48 4.94
C ILE A 300 -16.19 -9.19 5.76
N LYS A 301 -15.70 -10.33 5.27
CA LYS A 301 -14.48 -10.94 5.81
C LYS A 301 -13.28 -10.15 5.31
N ILE A 302 -12.55 -9.54 6.22
CA ILE A 302 -11.29 -8.85 5.93
C ILE A 302 -10.16 -9.74 6.39
N ASP A 303 -9.19 -9.99 5.51
CA ASP A 303 -8.01 -10.76 5.88
C ASP A 303 -7.24 -10.10 7.01
N GLU A 304 -6.71 -10.89 7.91
CA GLU A 304 -5.96 -10.41 9.07
C GLU A 304 -4.61 -9.78 8.68
N PRO A 305 -4.08 -8.84 9.50
CA PRO A 305 -2.74 -8.32 9.32
C PRO A 305 -1.68 -9.43 9.37
N THR A 306 -0.65 -9.34 8.52
CA THR A 306 0.46 -10.31 8.47
C THR A 306 1.76 -9.80 9.05
N LEU A 307 1.91 -8.47 9.17
CA LEU A 307 3.09 -7.79 9.71
C LEU A 307 2.74 -6.90 10.89
N SER A 308 3.62 -6.80 11.87
CA SER A 308 3.54 -5.81 12.95
C SER A 308 4.85 -5.05 13.13
N MET A 309 4.74 -3.82 13.62
CA MET A 309 5.85 -2.97 14.01
C MET A 309 5.55 -2.28 15.34
N ILE A 310 6.58 -2.02 16.14
CA ILE A 310 6.42 -1.22 17.34
C ILE A 310 6.71 0.25 17.03
N PHE A 311 5.75 1.10 17.30
CA PHE A 311 5.84 2.55 17.22
C PHE A 311 6.15 3.10 18.60
N TYR A 312 7.21 3.88 18.73
CA TYR A 312 7.66 4.49 19.98
C TYR A 312 7.56 6.00 19.89
N VAL A 313 7.35 6.62 21.04
CA VAL A 313 7.56 8.06 21.20
C VAL A 313 9.02 8.38 20.91
N ASN A 314 9.30 9.49 20.22
CA ASN A 314 10.69 9.91 20.00
C ASN A 314 11.33 10.39 21.30
N ASN A 315 12.27 9.62 21.83
CA ASN A 315 13.08 9.93 23.01
C ASN A 315 14.55 10.20 22.66
N SER A 316 14.85 10.51 21.40
CA SER A 316 16.22 10.83 20.98
C SER A 316 16.69 12.15 21.59
N PRO A 317 18.03 12.41 21.65
CA PRO A 317 18.57 13.70 22.06
C PRO A 317 18.12 14.88 21.19
N PHE A 318 17.53 14.61 20.02
CA PHE A 318 17.02 15.62 19.07
C PHE A 318 15.50 15.72 19.06
N ALA A 319 14.80 14.97 19.91
CA ALA A 319 13.35 15.02 19.99
C ALA A 319 12.81 16.44 20.21
N GLY A 320 11.71 16.79 19.51
CA GLY A 320 11.06 18.09 19.59
C GLY A 320 11.77 19.23 18.87
N ARG A 321 12.77 18.94 18.03
CA ARG A 321 13.47 19.97 17.25
C ARG A 321 12.89 20.21 15.87
N GLU A 322 12.20 19.23 15.32
CA GLU A 322 11.77 19.24 13.92
C GLU A 322 10.26 19.06 13.77
N GLY A 323 9.60 18.36 14.71
CA GLY A 323 8.17 18.10 14.70
C GLY A 323 7.42 18.81 15.82
N GLU A 324 6.09 18.93 15.64
CA GLU A 324 5.17 19.53 16.61
C GLU A 324 4.57 18.49 17.55
N PHE A 325 4.31 17.26 17.03
CA PHE A 325 3.64 16.20 17.78
C PHE A 325 4.66 15.15 18.26
N VAL A 326 5.09 15.30 19.52
CA VAL A 326 6.19 14.51 20.11
C VAL A 326 5.80 13.74 21.38
N THR A 327 4.52 13.79 21.80
CA THR A 327 4.08 13.16 23.05
C THR A 327 3.39 11.82 22.81
N SER A 328 3.40 10.94 23.82
CA SER A 328 2.69 9.66 23.82
C SER A 328 1.20 9.82 23.53
N ARG A 329 0.57 10.86 24.08
CA ARG A 329 -0.83 11.17 23.82
C ARG A 329 -1.10 11.49 22.35
N HIS A 330 -0.28 12.33 21.72
CA HIS A 330 -0.43 12.66 20.30
C HIS A 330 -0.27 11.41 19.42
N LEU A 331 0.75 10.59 19.71
CA LEU A 331 0.99 9.33 18.99
C LEU A 331 -0.21 8.39 19.14
N ARG A 332 -0.70 8.19 20.37
CA ARG A 332 -1.85 7.35 20.67
C ARG A 332 -3.09 7.80 19.91
N ASP A 333 -3.47 9.07 20.08
CA ASP A 333 -4.69 9.62 19.49
C ASP A 333 -4.66 9.51 17.95
N ARG A 334 -3.49 9.72 17.33
CA ARG A 334 -3.32 9.59 15.89
C ARG A 334 -3.42 8.14 15.40
N LEU A 335 -2.76 7.20 16.08
CA LEU A 335 -2.81 5.78 15.73
C LEU A 335 -4.23 5.20 15.89
N PHE A 336 -4.92 5.53 16.97
CA PHE A 336 -6.31 5.09 17.18
C PHE A 336 -7.31 5.80 16.25
N LYS A 337 -7.00 7.01 15.77
CA LYS A 337 -7.78 7.66 14.69
C LYS A 337 -7.65 6.87 13.38
N GLU A 338 -6.45 6.40 13.04
CA GLU A 338 -6.22 5.62 11.82
C GLU A 338 -7.06 4.34 11.78
N VAL A 339 -7.09 3.58 12.87
CA VAL A 339 -7.86 2.33 12.96
C VAL A 339 -9.36 2.53 12.73
N LYS A 340 -9.89 3.72 13.03
CA LYS A 340 -11.33 4.02 12.80
C LYS A 340 -11.70 4.07 11.32
N THR A 341 -10.74 4.34 10.44
CA THR A 341 -10.95 4.44 8.98
C THR A 341 -10.29 3.29 8.24
N ASN A 342 -9.26 2.69 8.81
CA ASN A 342 -8.46 1.63 8.21
C ASN A 342 -8.61 0.30 8.97
N VAL A 343 -9.56 -0.51 8.55
CA VAL A 343 -9.87 -1.81 9.22
C VAL A 343 -8.84 -2.90 8.98
N SER A 344 -7.97 -2.74 7.97
CA SER A 344 -6.85 -3.65 7.71
C SER A 344 -5.67 -3.41 8.66
N MET A 345 -5.82 -2.47 9.58
CA MET A 345 -4.82 -2.11 10.57
C MET A 345 -5.33 -2.39 11.99
N ARG A 346 -4.44 -2.88 12.85
CA ARG A 346 -4.72 -3.08 14.29
C ARG A 346 -3.68 -2.33 15.10
N VAL A 347 -4.11 -1.63 16.13
CA VAL A 347 -3.24 -0.95 17.09
C VAL A 347 -3.48 -1.53 18.47
N THR A 348 -2.41 -1.99 19.11
CA THR A 348 -2.45 -2.57 20.45
C THR A 348 -1.51 -1.81 21.38
N GLU A 349 -1.97 -1.49 22.58
CA GLU A 349 -1.12 -0.91 23.62
C GLU A 349 -0.13 -1.98 24.11
N THR A 350 1.13 -1.60 24.31
CA THR A 350 2.15 -2.48 24.87
C THR A 350 2.27 -2.30 26.39
N GLU A 351 3.12 -3.06 27.05
CA GLU A 351 3.44 -2.87 28.48
C GLU A 351 4.04 -1.47 28.76
N SER A 352 4.67 -0.86 27.76
CA SER A 352 5.21 0.50 27.83
C SER A 352 4.16 1.52 27.39
N PRO A 353 3.88 2.57 28.18
CA PRO A 353 2.92 3.62 27.81
C PRO A 353 3.41 4.49 26.63
N ASP A 354 4.68 4.37 26.26
CA ASP A 354 5.33 5.12 25.17
C ASP A 354 5.53 4.27 23.91
N ALA A 355 4.90 3.09 23.83
CA ALA A 355 5.03 2.18 22.71
C ALA A 355 3.70 1.53 22.33
N TYR A 356 3.46 1.40 21.04
CA TYR A 356 2.24 0.83 20.47
C TYR A 356 2.63 -0.21 19.41
N GLU A 357 2.00 -1.37 19.43
CA GLU A 357 2.13 -2.33 18.36
C GLU A 357 1.12 -2.00 17.28
N VAL A 358 1.60 -1.79 16.07
CA VAL A 358 0.79 -1.50 14.89
C VAL A 358 0.95 -2.64 13.91
N ALA A 359 -0.15 -3.32 13.61
CA ALA A 359 -0.21 -4.41 12.67
C ALA A 359 -0.88 -3.98 11.37
N GLY A 360 -0.35 -4.41 10.23
CA GLY A 360 -0.84 -4.12 8.89
C GLY A 360 -0.61 -5.29 7.93
N ARG A 361 -1.12 -5.19 6.71
CA ARG A 361 -1.03 -6.27 5.71
C ARG A 361 0.36 -6.42 5.09
N GLY A 362 1.12 -5.32 5.00
CA GLY A 362 2.43 -5.33 4.36
C GLY A 362 3.31 -4.15 4.78
N GLU A 363 4.57 -4.17 4.33
CA GLU A 363 5.55 -3.12 4.64
C GLU A 363 5.14 -1.77 4.05
N LEU A 364 4.60 -1.77 2.82
CA LEU A 364 4.17 -0.55 2.15
C LEU A 364 3.01 0.11 2.91
N HIS A 365 2.06 -0.66 3.42
CA HIS A 365 0.94 -0.15 4.22
C HIS A 365 1.43 0.57 5.48
N LEU A 366 2.35 -0.04 6.22
CA LEU A 366 2.94 0.56 7.44
C LEU A 366 3.84 1.77 7.11
N SER A 367 4.63 1.71 6.03
CA SER A 367 5.51 2.82 5.63
C SER A 367 4.71 4.05 5.17
N ILE A 368 3.56 3.84 4.53
CA ILE A 368 2.64 4.94 4.17
C ILE A 368 2.07 5.62 5.40
N LEU A 369 1.67 4.86 6.43
CA LEU A 369 1.23 5.45 7.70
C LEU A 369 2.34 6.30 8.32
N ILE A 370 3.56 5.78 8.40
CA ILE A 370 4.72 6.49 8.97
C ILE A 370 4.99 7.78 8.19
N GLU A 371 5.00 7.71 6.85
CA GLU A 371 5.25 8.87 6.01
C GLU A 371 4.12 9.90 6.08
N THR A 372 2.88 9.48 6.21
CA THR A 372 1.72 10.36 6.44
C THR A 372 1.88 11.10 7.77
N MET A 373 2.17 10.38 8.85
CA MET A 373 2.40 10.98 10.16
C MET A 373 3.59 11.95 10.15
N ARG A 374 4.67 11.59 9.45
CA ARG A 374 5.84 12.46 9.26
C ARG A 374 5.44 13.79 8.62
N ARG A 375 4.61 13.79 7.58
CA ARG A 375 4.12 15.01 6.89
C ARG A 375 3.13 15.81 7.71
N GLU A 376 2.38 15.14 8.59
CA GLU A 376 1.51 15.79 9.57
C GLU A 376 2.29 16.49 10.70
N GLY A 377 3.61 16.34 10.78
CA GLY A 377 4.47 16.97 11.78
C GLY A 377 4.78 16.13 13.01
N PHE A 378 4.56 14.82 12.95
CA PHE A 378 4.92 13.90 14.03
C PHE A 378 6.41 13.58 14.03
N GLU A 379 6.96 13.41 15.23
CA GLU A 379 8.23 12.72 15.48
C GLU A 379 7.96 11.42 16.20
N LEU A 380 8.47 10.32 15.66
CA LEU A 380 8.31 8.98 16.21
C LEU A 380 9.53 8.12 15.95
N GLN A 381 9.59 6.97 16.60
CA GLN A 381 10.57 5.93 16.31
C GLN A 381 9.84 4.64 16.01
N VAL A 382 10.39 3.84 15.11
CA VAL A 382 9.81 2.56 14.72
C VAL A 382 10.85 1.45 14.79
N GLY A 383 10.41 0.28 15.25
CA GLY A 383 11.22 -0.91 15.29
C GLY A 383 11.18 -1.69 13.96
N LYS A 384 12.02 -2.72 13.86
CA LYS A 384 12.02 -3.63 12.71
C LYS A 384 10.65 -4.28 12.52
N PRO A 385 10.13 -4.36 11.28
CA PRO A 385 8.93 -5.11 10.98
C PRO A 385 9.08 -6.60 11.32
N LYS A 386 8.03 -7.20 11.89
CA LYS A 386 7.97 -8.63 12.26
C LYS A 386 6.71 -9.25 11.69
N VAL A 387 6.82 -10.47 11.18
CA VAL A 387 5.66 -11.23 10.75
C VAL A 387 4.86 -11.73 11.95
N ILE A 388 3.55 -11.73 11.80
CA ILE A 388 2.63 -12.23 12.83
C ILE A 388 2.53 -13.75 12.65
N MET A 389 2.95 -14.48 13.69
CA MET A 389 2.89 -15.94 13.72
C MET A 389 1.60 -16.39 14.37
N HIS A 390 1.02 -17.48 13.88
CA HIS A 390 -0.15 -18.12 14.48
C HIS A 390 0.20 -19.53 15.00
N ARG A 391 -0.65 -20.09 15.84
CA ARG A 391 -0.61 -21.51 16.21
C ARG A 391 -1.85 -22.21 15.68
N ASP A 392 -1.63 -23.34 15.01
CA ASP A 392 -2.74 -24.17 14.53
C ASP A 392 -3.47 -24.87 15.71
N ALA A 393 -4.53 -25.60 15.40
CA ALA A 393 -5.31 -26.35 16.39
C ALA A 393 -4.48 -27.42 17.15
N ASN A 394 -3.33 -27.83 16.61
CA ASN A 394 -2.40 -28.79 17.21
C ASN A 394 -1.26 -28.10 17.98
N GLY A 395 -1.25 -26.77 18.05
CA GLY A 395 -0.23 -25.97 18.71
C GLY A 395 1.05 -25.75 17.89
N LYS A 396 1.11 -26.18 16.62
CA LYS A 396 2.24 -25.94 15.72
C LYS A 396 2.32 -24.47 15.35
N LEU A 397 3.55 -23.95 15.29
CA LEU A 397 3.80 -22.58 14.88
C LEU A 397 3.67 -22.46 13.36
N MET A 398 2.79 -21.56 12.93
CA MET A 398 2.49 -21.26 11.53
C MET A 398 2.99 -19.87 11.18
N GLU A 399 3.57 -19.71 10.00
CA GLU A 399 4.03 -18.42 9.48
C GLU A 399 3.33 -18.05 8.17
N PRO A 400 3.12 -16.75 7.90
CA PRO A 400 2.54 -16.30 6.64
C PRO A 400 3.49 -16.57 5.49
N MET A 401 2.94 -17.11 4.40
CA MET A 401 3.63 -17.40 3.15
C MET A 401 3.22 -16.42 2.07
N GLU A 402 4.14 -16.10 1.16
CA GLU A 402 3.92 -15.26 0.00
C GLU A 402 4.15 -16.07 -1.29
N ALA A 403 3.29 -15.90 -2.27
CA ALA A 403 3.55 -16.27 -3.66
C ALA A 403 4.35 -15.13 -4.30
N LEU A 404 5.61 -15.39 -4.60
CA LEU A 404 6.55 -14.43 -5.13
C LEU A 404 6.76 -14.69 -6.62
N THR A 405 6.55 -13.67 -7.46
CA THR A 405 6.85 -13.70 -8.90
C THR A 405 8.00 -12.75 -9.19
N ILE A 406 9.01 -13.25 -9.88
CA ILE A 406 10.19 -12.50 -10.29
C ILE A 406 10.37 -12.62 -11.81
N ASP A 407 10.49 -11.45 -12.47
CA ASP A 407 10.86 -11.35 -13.88
C ASP A 407 12.26 -10.74 -13.99
N VAL A 408 13.22 -11.49 -14.53
CA VAL A 408 14.62 -11.04 -14.70
C VAL A 408 15.20 -11.51 -16.02
N PRO A 409 16.15 -10.77 -16.62
CA PRO A 409 16.97 -11.30 -17.69
C PRO A 409 17.71 -12.58 -17.24
N GLN A 410 17.89 -13.53 -18.15
CA GLN A 410 18.43 -14.86 -17.87
C GLN A 410 19.80 -14.83 -17.14
N ASP A 411 20.61 -13.81 -17.40
CA ASP A 411 21.94 -13.62 -16.79
C ASP A 411 21.90 -13.47 -15.25
N PHE A 412 20.75 -13.04 -14.68
CA PHE A 412 20.60 -12.81 -13.25
C PHE A 412 19.95 -13.97 -12.49
N MET A 413 19.53 -15.04 -13.19
CA MET A 413 18.88 -16.20 -12.57
C MET A 413 19.68 -16.78 -11.40
N GLY A 414 20.98 -16.95 -11.57
CA GLY A 414 21.85 -17.54 -10.54
C GLY A 414 21.86 -16.73 -9.23
N ALA A 415 22.00 -15.41 -9.33
CA ALA A 415 22.01 -14.51 -8.16
C ALA A 415 20.66 -14.52 -7.42
N VAL A 416 19.56 -14.51 -8.17
CA VAL A 416 18.19 -14.58 -7.62
C VAL A 416 17.95 -15.90 -6.89
N MET A 417 18.31 -17.02 -7.51
CA MET A 417 18.15 -18.36 -6.92
C MET A 417 18.97 -18.52 -5.64
N GLU A 418 20.21 -18.02 -5.62
CA GLU A 418 21.07 -18.05 -4.43
C GLU A 418 20.47 -17.19 -3.29
N GLY A 419 20.08 -15.94 -3.58
CA GLY A 419 19.49 -15.03 -2.60
C GLY A 419 18.20 -15.56 -1.99
N LEU A 420 17.33 -16.15 -2.80
CA LEU A 420 16.04 -16.70 -2.36
C LEU A 420 16.20 -18.04 -1.63
N GLY A 421 17.14 -18.89 -2.04
CA GLY A 421 17.42 -20.17 -1.38
C GLY A 421 17.80 -19.99 0.09
N LEU A 422 18.65 -18.99 0.41
CA LEU A 422 19.00 -18.64 1.79
C LEU A 422 17.79 -18.18 2.61
N ARG A 423 16.75 -17.65 1.96
CA ARG A 423 15.51 -17.12 2.55
C ARG A 423 14.37 -18.13 2.60
N LYS A 424 14.65 -19.42 2.34
CA LYS A 424 13.68 -20.52 2.38
C LYS A 424 12.58 -20.44 1.31
N ALA A 425 12.87 -19.81 0.18
CA ALA A 425 11.98 -19.81 -0.96
C ALA A 425 11.98 -21.18 -1.67
N GLU A 426 10.81 -21.63 -2.08
CA GLU A 426 10.59 -22.86 -2.82
C GLU A 426 10.15 -22.50 -4.25
N LEU A 427 10.94 -22.85 -5.26
CA LEU A 427 10.60 -22.62 -6.67
C LEU A 427 9.39 -23.48 -7.04
N GLN A 428 8.34 -22.85 -7.54
CA GLN A 428 7.10 -23.49 -7.98
C GLN A 428 7.08 -23.68 -9.50
N ASN A 429 7.46 -22.63 -10.24
CA ASN A 429 7.43 -22.63 -11.69
C ASN A 429 8.52 -21.72 -12.27
N MET A 430 8.90 -21.97 -13.53
CA MET A 430 9.86 -21.17 -14.27
C MET A 430 9.53 -21.20 -15.76
N THR A 431 9.30 -20.03 -16.36
CA THR A 431 8.89 -19.86 -17.75
C THR A 431 9.75 -18.80 -18.42
N GLU A 432 10.19 -19.06 -19.65
CA GLU A 432 10.91 -18.09 -20.47
C GLU A 432 9.91 -17.25 -21.28
N MET A 433 10.01 -15.92 -21.18
CA MET A 433 9.13 -14.97 -21.85
C MET A 433 9.95 -13.87 -22.51
N ALA A 434 9.95 -13.79 -23.83
CA ALA A 434 10.53 -12.69 -24.63
C ALA A 434 11.92 -12.18 -24.16
N GLY A 435 12.83 -13.10 -23.75
CA GLY A 435 14.18 -12.77 -23.27
C GLY A 435 14.28 -12.49 -21.77
N TYR A 436 13.18 -12.59 -21.05
CA TYR A 436 13.10 -12.59 -19.58
C TYR A 436 12.75 -13.98 -19.08
N LEU A 437 13.19 -14.27 -17.86
CA LEU A 437 12.83 -15.49 -17.15
C LEU A 437 11.85 -15.11 -16.04
N ARG A 438 10.63 -15.64 -16.12
CA ARG A 438 9.64 -15.56 -15.03
C ARG A 438 9.84 -16.73 -14.09
N MET A 439 10.05 -16.43 -12.82
CA MET A 439 10.21 -17.42 -11.77
C MET A 439 9.16 -17.20 -10.69
N GLU A 440 8.44 -18.25 -10.34
CA GLU A 440 7.42 -18.22 -9.29
C GLU A 440 7.89 -19.02 -8.09
N PHE A 441 7.84 -18.42 -6.92
CA PHE A 441 8.28 -19.01 -5.67
C PHE A 441 7.20 -18.95 -4.61
N LYS A 442 7.24 -19.88 -3.68
CA LYS A 442 6.56 -19.78 -2.39
C LYS A 442 7.61 -19.50 -1.32
N ILE A 443 7.45 -18.42 -0.58
CA ILE A 443 8.44 -17.93 0.38
C ILE A 443 7.77 -17.49 1.69
N PRO A 444 8.39 -17.73 2.87
CA PRO A 444 7.94 -17.10 4.11
C PRO A 444 7.97 -15.57 4.00
N ALA A 445 6.90 -14.88 4.40
CA ALA A 445 6.80 -13.41 4.31
C ALA A 445 8.00 -12.70 4.95
N ARG A 446 8.54 -13.23 6.09
CA ARG A 446 9.77 -12.72 6.73
C ARG A 446 11.01 -12.85 5.85
N GLY A 447 11.02 -13.74 4.87
CA GLY A 447 12.11 -13.89 3.89
C GLY A 447 12.18 -12.75 2.88
N LEU A 448 11.07 -12.02 2.67
CA LEU A 448 11.02 -10.86 1.80
C LEU A 448 11.50 -9.58 2.47
N ILE A 449 11.46 -9.52 3.81
CA ILE A 449 11.94 -8.35 4.57
C ILE A 449 13.42 -8.09 4.24
N GLY A 450 13.70 -6.91 3.68
CA GLY A 450 15.03 -6.49 3.26
C GLY A 450 15.56 -7.18 1.99
N PHE A 451 14.76 -7.98 1.29
CA PHE A 451 15.20 -8.63 0.04
C PHE A 451 15.15 -7.70 -1.17
N ARG A 452 14.18 -6.79 -1.22
CA ARG A 452 13.96 -5.93 -2.39
C ARG A 452 15.20 -5.12 -2.80
N ASN A 453 15.89 -4.51 -1.84
CA ASN A 453 17.09 -3.73 -2.11
C ASN A 453 18.25 -4.60 -2.59
N GLN A 454 18.44 -5.78 -1.98
CA GLN A 454 19.41 -6.75 -2.44
C GLN A 454 19.11 -7.19 -3.86
N PHE A 455 17.87 -7.57 -4.15
CA PHE A 455 17.40 -7.99 -5.47
C PHE A 455 17.66 -6.94 -6.55
N LEU A 456 17.30 -5.66 -6.29
CA LEU A 456 17.57 -4.57 -7.24
C LEU A 456 19.07 -4.36 -7.50
N THR A 457 19.90 -4.54 -6.47
CA THR A 457 21.35 -4.45 -6.60
C THR A 457 21.89 -5.62 -7.42
N ASP A 458 21.49 -6.83 -7.10
CA ASP A 458 21.95 -8.06 -7.75
C ASP A 458 21.53 -8.14 -9.22
N THR A 459 20.35 -7.58 -9.55
CA THR A 459 19.83 -7.50 -10.92
C THR A 459 20.18 -6.20 -11.65
N LYS A 460 20.98 -5.31 -11.03
CA LYS A 460 21.33 -3.98 -11.57
C LYS A 460 20.10 -3.14 -11.98
N GLY A 461 18.99 -3.31 -11.25
CA GLY A 461 17.73 -2.64 -11.51
C GLY A 461 16.89 -3.23 -12.67
N ASN A 462 17.33 -4.33 -13.31
CA ASN A 462 16.59 -4.94 -14.43
C ASN A 462 15.59 -6.02 -14.01
N GLY A 463 15.40 -6.24 -12.71
CA GLY A 463 14.45 -7.22 -12.19
C GLY A 463 13.15 -6.58 -11.73
N ILE A 464 12.05 -7.28 -11.95
CA ILE A 464 10.72 -6.95 -11.42
C ILE A 464 10.37 -8.02 -10.38
N MET A 465 9.87 -7.57 -9.22
CA MET A 465 9.51 -8.44 -8.12
C MET A 465 8.12 -8.08 -7.60
N ASN A 466 7.23 -9.06 -7.57
CA ASN A 466 5.88 -8.92 -7.04
C ASN A 466 5.58 -10.10 -6.11
N HIS A 467 4.81 -9.85 -5.05
CA HIS A 467 4.41 -10.91 -4.13
C HIS A 467 2.97 -10.69 -3.65
N VAL A 468 2.32 -11.79 -3.28
CA VAL A 468 0.93 -11.82 -2.80
C VAL A 468 0.83 -12.85 -1.68
N PHE A 469 0.06 -12.54 -0.64
CA PHE A 469 -0.20 -13.47 0.46
C PHE A 469 -0.80 -14.79 -0.03
N ALA A 470 -0.19 -15.93 0.37
CA ALA A 470 -0.53 -17.26 -0.08
C ALA A 470 -0.99 -18.22 1.06
N GLY A 471 -1.36 -17.65 2.22
CA GLY A 471 -1.84 -18.43 3.37
C GLY A 471 -0.76 -18.64 4.44
N TYR A 472 -1.02 -19.58 5.36
CA TYR A 472 -0.13 -19.93 6.46
C TYR A 472 0.41 -21.34 6.30
N GLU A 473 1.71 -21.54 6.57
CA GLU A 473 2.35 -22.84 6.64
C GLU A 473 3.16 -23.01 7.92
N GLU A 474 3.58 -24.24 8.20
CA GLU A 474 4.45 -24.55 9.33
C GLU A 474 5.78 -23.78 9.21
N TYR A 475 6.26 -23.23 10.31
CA TYR A 475 7.48 -22.45 10.39
C TYR A 475 8.69 -23.15 9.74
N LYS A 476 9.30 -22.53 8.73
CA LYS A 476 10.39 -23.08 7.90
C LYS A 476 11.79 -23.00 8.55
N GLY A 477 11.88 -22.64 9.82
CA GLY A 477 13.17 -22.47 10.52
C GLY A 477 13.78 -21.08 10.35
N GLU A 478 14.95 -20.85 10.91
CA GLU A 478 15.58 -19.53 10.90
C GLU A 478 16.02 -19.10 9.49
N ILE A 479 15.86 -17.78 9.22
CA ILE A 479 16.37 -17.10 8.03
C ILE A 479 17.48 -16.15 8.49
N PRO A 480 18.69 -16.19 7.88
CA PRO A 480 19.76 -15.28 8.25
C PRO A 480 19.34 -13.82 7.99
N GLY A 481 19.50 -12.96 8.98
CA GLY A 481 19.32 -11.51 8.86
C GLY A 481 20.55 -10.83 8.25
N ARG A 482 20.64 -9.49 8.42
CA ARG A 482 21.83 -8.72 8.05
C ARG A 482 23.07 -9.26 8.78
N THR A 483 24.07 -9.66 8.03
CA THR A 483 25.31 -10.25 8.58
C THR A 483 26.33 -9.19 9.02
N ARG A 484 26.26 -7.98 8.46
CA ARG A 484 27.18 -6.89 8.78
C ARG A 484 26.72 -6.10 9.99
N GLY A 485 27.65 -5.73 10.84
CA GLY A 485 27.39 -4.88 12.00
C GLY A 485 27.21 -3.40 11.64
N SER A 486 26.92 -2.58 12.63
CA SER A 486 26.73 -1.14 12.50
C SER A 486 27.97 -0.37 13.00
N LEU A 487 28.31 0.73 12.31
CA LEU A 487 29.19 1.76 12.85
C LEU A 487 28.32 2.73 13.68
N VAL A 488 28.57 2.78 14.99
CA VAL A 488 27.74 3.52 15.96
C VAL A 488 28.52 4.70 16.51
N ALA A 489 27.93 5.90 16.47
CA ALA A 489 28.53 7.08 17.08
C ALA A 489 28.62 6.91 18.61
N PHE A 490 29.78 7.14 19.20
CA PHE A 490 29.92 7.15 20.66
C PHE A 490 30.00 8.56 21.27
N GLU A 491 29.85 9.59 20.46
CA GLU A 491 29.90 10.98 20.89
C GLU A 491 28.82 11.79 20.18
N THR A 492 28.18 12.70 20.92
CA THR A 492 27.25 13.68 20.36
C THR A 492 28.00 14.90 19.88
N GLY A 493 27.80 15.32 18.63
CA GLY A 493 28.50 16.49 18.08
C GLY A 493 28.20 16.72 16.62
N GLU A 494 29.07 17.47 15.97
CA GLU A 494 29.04 17.73 14.54
C GLU A 494 30.16 16.94 13.85
N THR A 495 29.80 16.22 12.80
CA THR A 495 30.74 15.39 12.03
C THR A 495 31.81 16.24 11.34
N THR A 496 33.00 15.70 11.22
CA THR A 496 34.11 16.35 10.52
C THR A 496 34.61 15.49 9.36
N SER A 497 35.16 16.10 8.31
CA SER A 497 35.79 15.34 7.22
C SER A 497 36.89 14.39 7.71
N TYR A 498 37.63 14.80 8.75
CA TYR A 498 38.67 13.97 9.35
C TYR A 498 38.09 12.79 10.13
N GLY A 499 37.04 13.03 10.91
CA GLY A 499 36.35 11.96 11.67
C GLY A 499 35.69 10.94 10.76
N ILE A 500 35.00 11.41 9.71
CA ILE A 500 34.39 10.54 8.69
C ILE A 500 35.49 9.78 7.92
N GLY A 501 36.58 10.43 7.50
CA GLY A 501 37.69 9.81 6.79
C GLY A 501 38.32 8.62 7.57
N ASN A 502 38.43 8.76 8.88
CA ASN A 502 38.91 7.66 9.73
C ASN A 502 37.85 6.53 9.90
N ALA A 503 36.56 6.89 9.93
CA ALA A 503 35.47 5.90 10.09
C ALA A 503 35.23 5.11 8.80
N GLN A 504 35.34 5.74 7.61
CA GLN A 504 35.13 5.07 6.32
C GLN A 504 36.12 3.92 6.04
N GLU A 505 37.28 3.88 6.71
CA GLU A 505 38.19 2.73 6.65
C GLU A 505 37.58 1.44 7.24
N ARG A 506 36.53 1.57 8.03
CA ARG A 506 35.83 0.48 8.73
C ARG A 506 34.58 -0.01 8.03
N GLY A 507 34.06 0.79 7.08
CA GLY A 507 32.85 0.45 6.36
C GLY A 507 32.26 1.61 5.59
N THR A 508 31.00 1.47 5.18
CA THR A 508 30.26 2.48 4.40
C THR A 508 29.59 3.47 5.33
N MET A 509 29.79 4.76 5.08
CA MET A 509 29.22 5.82 5.92
C MET A 509 27.80 6.24 5.45
N PHE A 510 26.97 6.70 6.40
CA PHE A 510 25.62 7.21 6.18
C PHE A 510 25.50 8.72 6.38
N VAL A 511 26.53 9.36 6.92
CA VAL A 511 26.53 10.78 7.32
C VAL A 511 27.50 11.60 6.47
N VAL A 512 27.20 12.89 6.33
CA VAL A 512 28.04 13.87 5.62
C VAL A 512 28.82 14.76 6.61
N PRO A 513 29.88 15.49 6.18
CA PRO A 513 30.52 16.49 7.01
C PRO A 513 29.57 17.61 7.44
N ALA A 514 29.79 18.16 8.64
CA ALA A 514 28.98 19.20 9.26
C ALA A 514 27.54 18.78 9.61
N GLU A 515 27.26 17.50 9.67
CA GLU A 515 25.99 16.95 10.14
C GLU A 515 26.01 16.78 11.67
N LYS A 516 24.90 17.14 12.32
CA LYS A 516 24.74 16.91 13.76
C LYS A 516 24.28 15.49 14.02
N ILE A 517 25.02 14.79 14.85
CA ILE A 517 24.74 13.43 15.28
C ILE A 517 24.73 13.32 16.80
N TYR A 518 24.18 12.22 17.33
CA TYR A 518 24.17 11.93 18.75
C TYR A 518 24.74 10.54 19.05
N GLU A 519 25.14 10.32 20.31
CA GLU A 519 25.61 9.03 20.79
C GLU A 519 24.55 7.94 20.57
N GLY A 520 24.95 6.79 20.02
CA GLY A 520 24.07 5.68 19.69
C GLY A 520 23.40 5.78 18.32
N GLN A 521 23.59 6.86 17.56
CA GLN A 521 23.16 6.96 16.16
C GLN A 521 24.02 6.05 15.28
N LEU A 522 23.40 5.35 14.33
CA LEU A 522 24.10 4.61 13.29
C LEU A 522 24.63 5.59 12.25
N VAL A 523 25.93 5.59 12.08
CA VAL A 523 26.64 6.50 11.15
C VAL A 523 27.27 5.77 9.98
N GLY A 524 27.15 4.44 9.95
CA GLY A 524 27.63 3.60 8.85
C GLY A 524 27.34 2.12 9.08
N GLU A 525 27.61 1.32 8.04
CA GLU A 525 27.63 -0.13 8.07
C GLU A 525 29.08 -0.61 8.22
N ASN A 526 29.35 -1.50 9.17
CA ASN A 526 30.66 -2.09 9.36
C ASN A 526 30.96 -3.12 8.25
N SER A 527 32.21 -3.23 7.83
CA SER A 527 32.65 -4.29 6.93
C SER A 527 32.74 -5.68 7.61
N ARG A 528 32.60 -5.72 8.95
CA ARG A 528 32.59 -6.95 9.79
C ARG A 528 31.19 -7.18 10.37
N GLU A 529 31.00 -8.38 10.93
CA GLU A 529 29.71 -8.80 11.52
C GLU A 529 29.38 -8.07 12.83
N ASP A 530 30.40 -7.71 13.62
CA ASP A 530 30.20 -7.02 14.90
C ASP A 530 29.99 -5.51 14.73
N ASP A 531 29.13 -4.93 15.59
CA ASP A 531 29.03 -3.48 15.71
C ASP A 531 30.30 -2.85 16.24
N MET A 532 30.63 -1.67 15.75
CA MET A 532 31.80 -0.91 16.15
C MET A 532 31.45 0.53 16.52
N ASP A 533 31.89 0.95 17.70
CA ASP A 533 31.77 2.35 18.10
C ASP A 533 32.86 3.20 17.41
N VAL A 534 32.44 4.30 16.75
CA VAL A 534 33.29 5.22 15.98
C VAL A 534 33.08 6.68 16.39
N ASN A 535 34.05 7.54 16.15
CA ASN A 535 33.96 8.98 16.40
C ASN A 535 34.06 9.79 15.10
N PRO A 536 32.91 10.04 14.39
CA PRO A 536 32.92 10.89 13.20
C PRO A 536 33.00 12.39 13.52
N CYS A 537 32.90 12.78 14.82
CA CYS A 537 33.06 14.17 15.27
C CYS A 537 34.54 14.55 15.56
N LYS A 538 35.47 13.60 15.45
CA LYS A 538 36.87 13.80 15.79
C LYS A 538 37.51 14.89 14.91
N LYS A 539 38.06 15.92 15.56
CA LYS A 539 38.78 17.01 14.88
C LYS A 539 40.24 16.61 14.68
N LYS A 540 40.85 17.07 13.59
CA LYS A 540 42.28 16.94 13.34
C LYS A 540 43.04 17.78 14.38
N HIS A 541 43.94 17.18 15.17
CA HIS A 541 44.81 17.96 16.01
C HIS A 541 45.84 18.70 15.16
N VAL A 542 45.80 20.02 15.20
CA VAL A 542 46.82 20.86 14.56
C VAL A 542 48.02 20.96 15.51
N SER A 543 49.12 20.29 15.20
CA SER A 543 50.38 20.50 15.90
C SER A 543 51.21 21.53 15.17
N ASN A 544 51.87 22.46 15.90
CA ASN A 544 52.74 23.54 15.37
C ASN A 544 53.97 23.03 14.61
N MET A 545 54.17 21.75 14.41
CA MET A 545 55.33 21.12 13.79
C MET A 545 55.09 20.54 12.39
N ARG A 546 53.96 20.84 11.72
CA ARG A 546 53.74 20.36 10.35
C ARG A 546 54.15 21.40 9.33
N ALA A 547 55.05 20.98 8.41
CA ALA A 547 55.34 21.73 7.21
C ALA A 547 54.07 22.02 6.43
N SER A 548 53.84 23.27 6.00
CA SER A 548 52.65 23.78 5.36
C SER A 548 52.35 23.20 3.96
N GLY A 549 53.00 22.10 3.58
CA GLY A 549 52.91 21.50 2.25
C GLY A 549 52.33 20.10 2.13
N SER A 550 51.92 19.46 3.24
CA SER A 550 51.52 18.04 3.24
C SER A 550 50.09 17.74 3.72
N ASP A 551 49.17 18.68 3.57
CA ASP A 551 47.77 18.39 3.82
C ASP A 551 47.11 17.81 2.53
N ASP A 552 47.27 16.50 2.32
CA ASP A 552 46.50 15.78 1.32
C ASP A 552 45.02 15.98 1.63
N ALA A 553 44.25 16.41 0.62
CA ALA A 553 42.80 16.52 0.74
C ALA A 553 42.21 15.17 1.11
N ILE A 554 41.48 15.09 2.22
CA ILE A 554 40.81 13.86 2.63
C ILE A 554 39.73 13.56 1.59
N ARG A 555 39.91 12.49 0.83
CA ARG A 555 38.94 12.02 -0.15
C ARG A 555 37.87 11.22 0.57
N LEU A 556 36.67 11.78 0.66
CA LEU A 556 35.51 11.08 1.21
C LEU A 556 34.77 10.34 0.10
N ILE A 557 34.35 9.10 0.41
CA ILE A 557 33.44 8.33 -0.43
C ILE A 557 32.04 8.87 -0.17
N PRO A 558 31.19 9.06 -1.21
CA PRO A 558 29.81 9.48 -1.01
C PRO A 558 29.09 8.57 -0.01
N PRO A 559 28.34 9.13 0.95
CA PRO A 559 27.59 8.33 1.91
C PRO A 559 26.43 7.61 1.24
N GLN A 560 26.06 6.48 1.82
CA GLN A 560 24.82 5.80 1.47
C GLN A 560 23.66 6.53 2.14
N THR A 561 22.68 6.95 1.36
CA THR A 561 21.42 7.56 1.83
C THR A 561 20.31 6.51 1.79
N PHE A 562 19.39 6.57 2.77
CA PHE A 562 18.28 5.63 2.87
C PHE A 562 16.94 6.37 2.73
N SER A 563 16.02 5.79 1.96
CA SER A 563 14.59 6.10 2.09
C SER A 563 14.06 5.53 3.41
N LEU A 564 12.81 5.86 3.77
CA LEU A 564 12.16 5.28 4.95
C LEU A 564 12.12 3.76 4.87
N GLU A 565 11.67 3.22 3.75
CA GLU A 565 11.56 1.77 3.52
C GLU A 565 12.93 1.10 3.64
N GLN A 566 13.94 1.66 2.99
CA GLN A 566 15.31 1.13 3.07
C GLN A 566 15.87 1.15 4.49
N ALA A 567 15.56 2.18 5.26
CA ALA A 567 15.97 2.25 6.67
C ALA A 567 15.27 1.18 7.53
N LEU A 568 13.96 0.94 7.30
CA LEU A 568 13.19 -0.09 8.00
C LEU A 568 13.69 -1.50 7.69
N GLU A 569 14.06 -1.77 6.44
CA GLU A 569 14.64 -3.03 6.01
C GLU A 569 16.06 -3.24 6.57
N HIS A 570 16.83 -2.15 6.72
CA HIS A 570 18.23 -2.21 7.12
C HIS A 570 18.44 -2.52 8.62
N ILE A 571 17.56 -2.00 9.49
CA ILE A 571 17.74 -2.11 10.95
C ILE A 571 17.65 -3.56 11.47
N ASN A 572 18.40 -3.83 12.53
CA ASN A 572 18.32 -5.05 13.32
C ASN A 572 17.35 -4.92 14.50
N ASP A 573 17.09 -6.02 15.22
CA ASP A 573 16.15 -6.07 16.34
C ASP A 573 16.51 -5.13 17.51
N ASP A 574 17.78 -4.78 17.66
CA ASP A 574 18.31 -3.86 18.68
C ASP A 574 18.42 -2.41 18.18
N GLU A 575 17.87 -2.13 17.00
CA GLU A 575 17.92 -0.83 16.33
C GLU A 575 16.52 -0.26 16.14
N LEU A 576 16.45 1.06 15.92
CA LEU A 576 15.23 1.81 15.63
C LEU A 576 15.49 2.79 14.48
N VAL A 577 14.44 3.10 13.74
CA VAL A 577 14.40 4.25 12.82
C VAL A 577 13.72 5.41 13.53
N GLU A 578 14.42 6.51 13.70
CA GLU A 578 13.87 7.80 14.13
C GLU A 578 13.35 8.54 12.89
N VAL A 579 12.07 8.87 12.90
CA VAL A 579 11.37 9.56 11.83
C VAL A 579 10.90 10.91 12.31
N THR A 580 11.32 11.96 11.61
CA THR A 580 10.94 13.35 11.88
C THR A 580 10.51 14.01 10.58
N PRO A 581 9.82 15.16 10.60
CA PRO A 581 9.44 15.88 9.38
C PRO A 581 10.58 16.13 8.39
N LYS A 582 11.81 16.31 8.90
CA LYS A 582 12.98 16.69 8.08
C LYS A 582 14.01 15.59 7.92
N SER A 583 14.03 14.58 8.81
CA SER A 583 15.14 13.63 8.89
C SER A 583 14.65 12.20 9.13
N ILE A 584 15.38 11.24 8.57
CA ILE A 584 15.28 9.82 8.87
C ILE A 584 16.65 9.40 9.39
N ARG A 585 16.71 8.91 10.63
CA ARG A 585 17.96 8.50 11.28
C ARG A 585 17.80 7.09 11.85
N MET A 586 18.82 6.28 11.73
CA MET A 586 18.85 4.97 12.39
C MET A 586 19.65 5.09 13.68
N ARG A 587 19.25 4.36 14.73
CA ARG A 587 19.90 4.40 16.03
C ARG A 587 19.81 3.07 16.76
N LYS A 588 20.68 2.86 17.74
CA LYS A 588 20.51 1.77 18.69
C LYS A 588 19.37 2.07 19.69
N LYS A 589 18.65 1.03 20.14
CA LYS A 589 17.65 1.15 21.21
C LYS A 589 18.27 1.71 22.48
N VAL A 590 19.43 1.22 22.85
CA VAL A 590 20.23 1.70 23.98
C VAL A 590 21.29 2.64 23.45
N LEU A 591 21.20 3.93 23.77
CA LEU A 591 22.10 4.96 23.26
C LEU A 591 23.46 4.94 23.97
N ASP A 592 23.47 4.74 25.28
CA ASP A 592 24.70 4.75 26.10
C ASP A 592 25.62 3.60 25.72
N ARG A 593 26.88 3.93 25.42
CA ARG A 593 27.92 2.98 25.01
C ARG A 593 28.23 1.94 26.08
N LEU A 594 28.29 2.37 27.35
CA LEU A 594 28.66 1.47 28.46
C LEU A 594 27.54 0.47 28.75
N GLU A 595 26.28 0.91 28.64
CA GLU A 595 25.13 0.02 28.79
C GLU A 595 25.07 -1.00 27.63
N ARG A 596 25.29 -0.59 26.38
CA ARG A 596 25.42 -1.51 25.25
C ARG A 596 26.51 -2.57 25.48
N GLY A 597 27.66 -2.14 25.97
CA GLY A 597 28.78 -3.06 26.31
C GLY A 597 28.40 -4.10 27.37
N LYS A 598 27.68 -3.67 28.44
CA LYS A 598 27.17 -4.58 29.48
C LYS A 598 26.14 -5.57 28.94
N LEU A 599 25.22 -5.14 28.09
CA LEU A 599 24.22 -6.00 27.48
C LEU A 599 24.84 -7.05 26.56
N ARG A 600 25.81 -6.67 25.72
CA ARG A 600 26.59 -7.62 24.89
C ARG A 600 27.30 -8.67 25.71
N GLY A 601 27.94 -8.27 26.84
CA GLY A 601 28.59 -9.19 27.75
C GLY A 601 27.62 -10.20 28.39
N ARG A 602 26.42 -9.76 28.76
CA ARG A 602 25.39 -10.65 29.31
C ARG A 602 24.87 -11.65 28.27
N MET A 603 24.62 -11.22 27.01
CA MET A 603 24.16 -12.10 25.94
C MET A 603 25.19 -13.20 25.60
N LYS A 604 26.47 -12.87 25.54
CA LYS A 604 27.56 -13.86 25.32
C LYS A 604 27.62 -14.91 26.44
N ASN A 605 27.34 -14.53 27.69
CA ASN A 605 27.32 -15.46 28.83
C ASN A 605 26.06 -16.35 28.89
N VAL A 606 24.99 -16.01 28.19
CA VAL A 606 23.76 -16.83 28.10
C VAL A 606 23.84 -17.83 26.95
N GLN A 607 24.67 -17.56 25.93
CA GLN A 607 24.90 -18.44 24.78
C GLN A 607 26.07 -19.42 24.97
N ALA A 608 26.93 -19.20 25.98
CA ALA A 608 27.98 -20.11 26.40
C ALA A 608 27.52 -21.04 27.54
#